data_0ac233eec4edd108883200e0e8301f24
#
_entry.id   0ac233eec4edd108883200e0e8301f24
#
_cell.length_a   1.000
_cell.length_b   1.000
_cell.length_c   1.000
_cell.angle_alpha   90.00
_cell.angle_beta   90.00
_cell.angle_gamma   90.00
#
_symmetry.space_group_name_H-M   'P 1'
#
loop_
_entity.id
_entity.type
_entity.pdbx_description
1 polymer ?
#
loop_
_entity_poly.entity_id
_entity_poly.type
_entity_poly.pdbx_seq_one_letter_code
_entity_poly.pdbx_strand_id
1 'polypeptide(L)'
;FFEEFIDEILKSGIRLVYIHARNAILNGISPKGNRNIPPLNYDFVSKIKSKYQNTTFILNGGIDSMNKALELSKLHDGVMVGRLIQSNPFCLKNVDRQFYNQKNNYIISEKTIKDYFNFIRPKFGKDSVYRLLSPLLNIFFGVPNSKEFKIEIHSRMQEKNFEILEKIFLNFIKEKKVLIN
;
A
#
# COMPACT_ATOMS: atom_id res chain seq x y z
N PHE A 1 -0.63 -3.77 30.42
CA PHE A 1 -1.50 -4.42 29.43
C PHE A 1 -0.80 -4.72 28.09
N PHE A 2 -0.22 -3.72 27.37
CA PHE A 2 0.37 -3.99 26.04
C PHE A 2 1.61 -4.88 26.11
N GLU A 3 2.50 -4.65 27.07
CA GLU A 3 3.69 -5.49 27.28
C GLU A 3 3.33 -6.91 27.70
N GLU A 4 2.38 -7.08 28.60
CA GLU A 4 1.83 -8.38 29.01
C GLU A 4 1.24 -9.13 27.79
N PHE A 5 0.53 -8.40 26.92
CA PHE A 5 0.00 -8.98 25.68
C PHE A 5 1.12 -9.42 24.74
N ILE A 6 2.19 -8.65 24.61
CA ILE A 6 3.38 -9.06 23.83
C ILE A 6 4.04 -10.28 24.45
N ASP A 7 4.21 -10.31 25.78
CA ASP A 7 4.78 -11.47 26.49
C ASP A 7 3.99 -12.76 26.17
N GLU A 8 2.65 -12.71 26.21
CA GLU A 8 1.81 -13.87 25.89
C GLU A 8 1.94 -14.30 24.41
N ILE A 9 1.97 -13.36 23.48
CA ILE A 9 2.20 -13.64 22.06
C ILE A 9 3.55 -14.35 21.86
N LEU A 10 4.59 -13.85 22.49
CA LEU A 10 5.94 -14.40 22.33
C LEU A 10 6.11 -15.79 22.96
N LYS A 11 5.37 -16.10 24.02
CA LYS A 11 5.30 -17.46 24.58
C LYS A 11 4.77 -18.48 23.59
N SER A 12 3.88 -18.09 22.68
CA SER A 12 3.36 -18.95 21.61
C SER A 12 4.36 -19.25 20.48
N GLY A 13 5.57 -18.67 20.53
CA GLY A 13 6.62 -18.89 19.53
C GLY A 13 6.63 -17.87 18.39
N ILE A 14 5.74 -16.88 18.38
CA ILE A 14 5.72 -15.79 17.38
C ILE A 14 7.00 -14.95 17.51
N ARG A 15 7.65 -14.64 16.40
CA ARG A 15 8.89 -13.84 16.35
C ARG A 15 8.84 -12.66 15.37
N LEU A 16 7.69 -12.44 14.72
CA LEU A 16 7.43 -11.29 13.85
C LEU A 16 6.12 -10.63 14.24
N VAL A 17 6.17 -9.37 14.66
CA VAL A 17 5.02 -8.62 15.15
C VAL A 17 4.91 -7.27 14.45
N TYR A 18 3.74 -6.94 13.92
CA TYR A 18 3.43 -5.63 13.37
C TYR A 18 2.73 -4.77 14.41
N ILE A 19 3.31 -3.62 14.75
CA ILE A 19 2.73 -2.69 15.72
C ILE A 19 2.22 -1.44 15.03
N HIS A 20 0.91 -1.19 15.14
CA HIS A 20 0.34 0.10 14.75
C HIS A 20 0.57 1.11 15.88
N ALA A 21 1.40 2.13 15.61
CA ALA A 21 1.89 3.08 16.60
C ALA A 21 0.84 4.12 17.06
N ARG A 22 -0.37 3.69 17.34
CA ARG A 22 -1.47 4.52 17.88
C ARG A 22 -2.23 3.78 18.97
N ASN A 23 -2.64 4.49 19.99
CA ASN A 23 -3.58 3.96 20.97
C ASN A 23 -4.96 3.81 20.33
N ALA A 24 -5.61 2.66 20.55
CA ALA A 24 -7.01 2.48 20.16
C ALA A 24 -7.92 3.12 21.22
N ILE A 25 -8.80 4.02 20.79
CA ILE A 25 -9.85 4.58 21.62
C ILE A 25 -11.14 3.79 21.32
N LEU A 26 -11.59 2.99 22.29
CA LEU A 26 -12.68 2.04 22.07
C LEU A 26 -14.06 2.70 22.07
N ASN A 27 -14.22 3.82 22.78
CA ASN A 27 -15.49 4.51 22.92
C ASN A 27 -15.47 5.89 22.23
N GLY A 28 -16.53 6.22 21.50
CA GLY A 28 -16.75 7.56 20.92
C GLY A 28 -16.01 7.85 19.60
N ILE A 29 -15.16 6.94 19.10
CA ILE A 29 -14.44 7.15 17.85
C ILE A 29 -14.62 5.94 16.90
N SER A 30 -14.99 6.21 15.64
CA SER A 30 -15.09 5.18 14.62
C SER A 30 -13.74 4.49 14.31
N PRO A 31 -13.72 3.27 13.74
CA PRO A 31 -12.48 2.63 13.30
C PRO A 31 -11.66 3.48 12.32
N LYS A 32 -12.32 4.29 11.47
CA LYS A 32 -11.66 5.24 10.58
C LYS A 32 -11.02 6.39 11.38
N GLY A 33 -11.71 6.89 12.40
CA GLY A 33 -11.20 7.92 13.32
C GLY A 33 -9.99 7.44 14.10
N ASN A 34 -10.00 6.22 14.61
CA ASN A 34 -8.88 5.62 15.35
C ASN A 34 -7.58 5.53 14.53
N ARG A 35 -7.66 5.47 13.20
CA ARG A 35 -6.47 5.49 12.33
C ARG A 35 -5.89 6.88 12.09
N ASN A 36 -6.57 7.95 12.52
CA ASN A 36 -6.19 9.34 12.20
C ASN A 36 -6.06 10.24 13.43
N ILE A 37 -7.00 10.13 14.37
CA ILE A 37 -7.17 11.08 15.49
C ILE A 37 -6.14 10.84 16.62
N PRO A 38 -5.96 9.63 17.17
CA PRO A 38 -5.00 9.44 18.24
C PRO A 38 -3.58 9.75 17.75
N PRO A 39 -2.72 10.36 18.58
CA PRO A 39 -1.35 10.67 18.20
C PRO A 39 -0.55 9.39 17.93
N LEU A 40 0.45 9.51 17.06
CA LEU A 40 1.44 8.46 16.82
C LEU A 40 2.46 8.44 17.96
N ASN A 41 2.85 7.25 18.38
CA ASN A 41 3.86 7.04 19.41
C ASN A 41 4.93 6.04 18.91
N TYR A 42 5.86 6.52 18.09
CA TYR A 42 6.95 5.69 17.56
C TYR A 42 7.96 5.31 18.64
N ASP A 43 8.19 6.19 19.63
CA ASP A 43 9.10 5.93 20.75
C ASP A 43 8.66 4.71 21.56
N PHE A 44 7.37 4.53 21.71
CA PHE A 44 6.84 3.35 22.38
C PHE A 44 7.20 2.06 21.63
N VAL A 45 7.10 2.05 20.29
CA VAL A 45 7.49 0.89 19.46
C VAL A 45 9.00 0.63 19.59
N SER A 46 9.82 1.68 19.61
CA SER A 46 11.26 1.57 19.83
C SER A 46 11.61 0.96 21.20
N LYS A 47 10.88 1.34 22.26
CA LYS A 47 11.03 0.75 23.60
C LYS A 47 10.70 -0.74 23.61
N ILE A 48 9.60 -1.13 22.97
CA ILE A 48 9.20 -2.55 22.84
C ILE A 48 10.30 -3.33 22.11
N LYS A 49 10.77 -2.84 20.95
CA LYS A 49 11.88 -3.47 20.23
C LYS A 49 13.12 -3.67 21.10
N SER A 50 13.52 -2.65 21.85
CA SER A 50 14.70 -2.72 22.73
C SER A 50 14.56 -3.75 23.84
N LYS A 51 13.33 -3.95 24.36
CA LYS A 51 13.03 -4.93 25.41
C LYS A 51 13.09 -6.37 24.88
N TYR A 52 12.64 -6.61 23.63
CA TYR A 52 12.47 -7.97 23.07
C TYR A 52 13.40 -8.21 21.87
N GLN A 53 14.70 -8.28 22.12
CA GLN A 53 15.75 -8.33 21.07
C GLN A 53 15.67 -9.54 20.12
N ASN A 54 15.04 -10.65 20.54
CA ASN A 54 14.88 -11.85 19.72
C ASN A 54 13.58 -11.85 18.87
N THR A 55 12.92 -10.70 18.72
CA THR A 55 11.66 -10.57 17.98
C THR A 55 11.78 -9.40 17.01
N THR A 56 11.34 -9.62 15.80
CA THR A 56 11.27 -8.61 14.75
C THR A 56 9.99 -7.79 14.91
N PHE A 57 10.13 -6.47 15.11
CA PHE A 57 9.00 -5.55 15.23
C PHE A 57 8.91 -4.62 14.02
N ILE A 58 7.82 -4.73 13.27
CA ILE A 58 7.55 -3.90 12.11
C ILE A 58 6.66 -2.72 12.53
N LEU A 59 7.15 -1.52 12.32
CA LEU A 59 6.42 -0.29 12.62
C LEU A 59 5.34 -0.03 11.56
N ASN A 60 4.12 0.23 12.00
CA ASN A 60 3.02 0.72 11.16
C ASN A 60 2.38 1.98 11.76
N GLY A 61 1.81 2.83 10.92
CA GLY A 61 1.03 4.00 11.29
C GLY A 61 1.60 5.32 10.81
N GLY A 62 0.76 6.11 10.10
CA GLY A 62 1.08 7.49 9.68
C GLY A 62 2.28 7.63 8.73
N ILE A 63 2.68 6.57 8.04
CA ILE A 63 3.74 6.62 7.02
C ILE A 63 3.10 7.04 5.71
N ASP A 64 3.31 8.30 5.33
CA ASP A 64 2.67 9.01 4.22
C ASP A 64 3.61 9.33 3.05
N SER A 65 4.90 9.00 3.19
CA SER A 65 5.90 9.14 2.14
C SER A 65 6.96 8.04 2.22
N MET A 66 7.61 7.75 1.08
CA MET A 66 8.72 6.78 1.03
C MET A 66 9.97 7.29 1.75
N ASN A 67 10.20 8.60 1.79
CA ASN A 67 11.30 9.19 2.56
C ASN A 67 11.10 8.93 4.06
N LYS A 68 9.89 9.18 4.57
CA LYS A 68 9.56 8.87 5.97
C LYS A 68 9.67 7.36 6.27
N ALA A 69 9.23 6.51 5.33
CA ALA A 69 9.42 5.08 5.45
C ALA A 69 10.91 4.69 5.57
N LEU A 70 11.76 5.31 4.74
CA LEU A 70 13.21 5.08 4.75
C LEU A 70 13.86 5.56 6.06
N GLU A 71 13.49 6.74 6.56
CA GLU A 71 14.00 7.25 7.85
C GLU A 71 13.62 6.32 9.01
N LEU A 72 12.35 5.93 9.08
CA LEU A 72 11.86 5.03 10.13
C LEU A 72 12.44 3.62 10.04
N SER A 73 12.74 3.12 8.83
CA SER A 73 13.38 1.81 8.66
C SER A 73 14.80 1.72 9.20
N LYS A 74 15.48 2.86 9.40
CA LYS A 74 16.80 2.91 10.05
C LYS A 74 16.73 2.71 11.56
N LEU A 75 15.58 2.99 12.17
CA LEU A 75 15.35 2.94 13.62
C LEU A 75 14.61 1.67 14.05
N HIS A 76 13.89 1.04 13.14
CA HIS A 76 13.06 -0.15 13.39
C HIS A 76 13.51 -1.32 12.51
N ASP A 77 13.08 -2.55 12.85
CA ASP A 77 13.42 -3.75 12.07
C ASP A 77 12.79 -3.74 10.68
N GLY A 78 11.75 -2.95 10.51
CA GLY A 78 11.07 -2.71 9.25
C GLY A 78 9.89 -1.76 9.43
N VAL A 79 9.28 -1.39 8.31
CA VAL A 79 8.12 -0.50 8.26
C VAL A 79 7.03 -1.08 7.37
N MET A 80 5.79 -0.92 7.79
CA MET A 80 4.61 -1.30 7.01
C MET A 80 3.91 -0.04 6.50
N VAL A 81 3.82 0.09 5.19
CA VAL A 81 3.13 1.19 4.49
C VAL A 81 1.78 0.71 3.99
N GLY A 82 0.72 1.42 4.34
CA GLY A 82 -0.66 1.04 3.96
C GLY A 82 -1.27 2.02 2.97
N ARG A 83 -1.93 3.06 3.47
CA ARG A 83 -2.72 4.02 2.67
C ARG A 83 -1.92 4.74 1.58
N LEU A 84 -0.64 4.99 1.79
CA LEU A 84 0.23 5.58 0.76
C LEU A 84 0.23 4.70 -0.50
N ILE A 85 0.41 3.38 -0.36
CA ILE A 85 0.44 2.46 -1.50
C ILE A 85 -0.93 2.39 -2.19
N GLN A 86 -2.01 2.43 -1.42
CA GLN A 86 -3.36 2.45 -1.97
C GLN A 86 -3.64 3.72 -2.79
N SER A 87 -3.15 4.88 -2.34
CA SER A 87 -3.34 6.17 -3.03
C SER A 87 -2.33 6.40 -4.15
N ASN A 88 -1.11 5.91 -4.02
CA ASN A 88 -0.02 6.07 -4.98
C ASN A 88 0.86 4.81 -5.04
N PRO A 89 0.42 3.73 -5.70
CA PRO A 89 1.20 2.50 -5.82
C PRO A 89 2.54 2.73 -6.54
N PHE A 90 2.64 3.75 -7.38
CA PHE A 90 3.86 4.06 -8.12
C PHE A 90 5.03 4.51 -7.24
N CYS A 91 4.77 4.93 -6.00
CA CYS A 91 5.85 5.23 -5.05
C CYS A 91 6.76 4.03 -4.76
N LEU A 92 6.30 2.79 -5.02
CA LEU A 92 7.08 1.58 -4.86
C LEU A 92 8.18 1.39 -5.90
N LYS A 93 8.18 2.12 -7.00
CA LYS A 93 9.15 1.93 -8.12
C LYS A 93 10.61 1.98 -7.71
N ASN A 94 10.93 2.70 -6.65
CA ASN A 94 12.29 2.91 -6.16
C ASN A 94 12.62 2.13 -4.89
N VAL A 95 11.72 1.26 -4.39
CA VAL A 95 11.91 0.55 -3.12
C VAL A 95 13.16 -0.30 -3.14
N ASP A 96 13.37 -1.09 -4.18
CA ASP A 96 14.54 -1.97 -4.29
C ASP A 96 15.85 -1.20 -4.25
N ARG A 97 15.87 -0.03 -4.88
CA ARG A 97 17.04 0.86 -4.85
C ARG A 97 17.24 1.52 -3.50
N GLN A 98 16.16 2.04 -2.90
CA GLN A 98 16.24 2.86 -1.68
C GLN A 98 16.46 2.02 -0.41
N PHE A 99 15.84 0.84 -0.34
CA PHE A 99 15.86 0.01 0.87
C PHE A 99 16.83 -1.16 0.77
N TYR A 100 17.07 -1.68 -0.44
CA TYR A 100 17.87 -2.89 -0.65
C TYR A 100 19.09 -2.67 -1.53
N ASN A 101 19.36 -1.42 -1.91
CA ASN A 101 20.51 -1.02 -2.74
C ASN A 101 20.64 -1.79 -4.07
N GLN A 102 19.51 -2.21 -4.64
CA GLN A 102 19.44 -2.93 -5.92
C GLN A 102 19.26 -1.97 -7.09
N LYS A 103 19.82 -2.32 -8.26
CA LYS A 103 19.79 -1.46 -9.47
C LYS A 103 18.51 -1.62 -10.31
N ASN A 104 17.44 -2.19 -9.78
CA ASN A 104 16.21 -2.41 -10.53
C ASN A 104 15.46 -1.10 -10.78
N ASN A 105 15.10 -0.84 -12.03
CA ASN A 105 14.20 0.23 -12.44
C ASN A 105 12.87 -0.39 -12.89
N TYR A 106 11.86 -0.26 -12.07
CA TYR A 106 10.50 -0.69 -12.45
C TYR A 106 9.79 0.41 -13.20
N ILE A 107 9.32 0.08 -14.40
CA ILE A 107 8.54 0.96 -15.26
C ILE A 107 7.15 0.36 -15.42
N ILE A 108 6.12 1.18 -15.24
CA ILE A 108 4.78 0.78 -15.62
C ILE A 108 4.70 0.77 -17.14
N SER A 109 4.44 -0.39 -17.72
CA SER A 109 4.39 -0.61 -19.14
C SER A 109 3.04 -1.21 -19.58
N GLU A 110 2.79 -1.25 -20.88
CA GLU A 110 1.65 -2.00 -21.42
C GLU A 110 1.65 -3.47 -20.94
N LYS A 111 2.84 -4.06 -20.81
CA LYS A 111 2.99 -5.42 -20.28
C LYS A 111 2.45 -5.52 -18.86
N THR A 112 2.77 -4.57 -17.98
CA THR A 112 2.27 -4.53 -16.59
C THR A 112 0.74 -4.53 -16.55
N ILE A 113 0.10 -3.73 -17.41
CA ILE A 113 -1.36 -3.68 -17.51
C ILE A 113 -1.92 -5.02 -18.00
N LYS A 114 -1.38 -5.55 -19.09
CA LYS A 114 -1.81 -6.84 -19.66
C LYS A 114 -1.66 -7.99 -18.67
N ASP A 115 -0.52 -8.07 -17.98
CA ASP A 115 -0.26 -9.12 -16.98
C ASP A 115 -1.29 -9.04 -15.84
N TYR A 116 -1.62 -7.82 -15.38
CA TYR A 116 -2.64 -7.63 -14.36
C TYR A 116 -4.03 -8.02 -14.86
N PHE A 117 -4.43 -7.61 -16.07
CA PHE A 117 -5.72 -8.00 -16.65
C PHE A 117 -5.81 -9.51 -16.84
N ASN A 118 -4.74 -10.18 -17.27
CA ASN A 118 -4.69 -11.65 -17.35
C ASN A 118 -4.88 -12.30 -15.97
N PHE A 119 -4.27 -11.73 -14.92
CA PHE A 119 -4.43 -12.22 -13.54
C PHE A 119 -5.88 -12.09 -13.02
N ILE A 120 -6.59 -11.02 -13.34
CA ILE A 120 -7.97 -10.81 -12.87
C ILE A 120 -9.02 -11.45 -13.78
N ARG A 121 -8.70 -11.84 -15.02
CA ARG A 121 -9.63 -12.41 -16.00
C ARG A 121 -10.47 -13.58 -15.44
N PRO A 122 -9.92 -14.59 -14.76
CA PRO A 122 -10.70 -15.69 -14.19
C PRO A 122 -11.68 -15.29 -13.09
N LYS A 123 -11.51 -14.11 -12.51
CA LYS A 123 -12.32 -13.55 -11.42
C LYS A 123 -13.41 -12.61 -11.94
N PHE A 124 -13.30 -12.19 -13.21
CA PHE A 124 -14.24 -11.27 -13.82
C PHE A 124 -15.62 -11.94 -13.92
N GLY A 125 -16.66 -11.21 -13.51
CA GLY A 125 -18.02 -11.77 -13.39
C GLY A 125 -18.33 -12.48 -12.08
N LYS A 126 -17.29 -12.86 -11.29
CA LYS A 126 -17.43 -13.47 -9.96
C LYS A 126 -17.23 -12.46 -8.85
N ASP A 127 -16.28 -11.56 -9.04
CA ASP A 127 -15.96 -10.47 -8.11
C ASP A 127 -16.47 -9.11 -8.64
N SER A 128 -16.58 -8.14 -7.75
CA SER A 128 -16.91 -6.76 -8.12
C SER A 128 -15.84 -6.18 -9.04
N VAL A 129 -16.25 -5.64 -10.20
CA VAL A 129 -15.33 -4.98 -11.15
C VAL A 129 -14.53 -3.87 -10.49
N TYR A 130 -15.15 -3.08 -9.59
CA TYR A 130 -14.45 -2.05 -8.83
C TYR A 130 -13.35 -2.65 -7.95
N ARG A 131 -13.61 -3.75 -7.23
CA ARG A 131 -12.60 -4.42 -6.41
C ARG A 131 -11.43 -4.93 -7.25
N LEU A 132 -11.71 -5.52 -8.40
CA LEU A 132 -10.70 -6.04 -9.31
C LEU A 132 -9.83 -4.91 -9.89
N LEU A 133 -10.41 -3.75 -10.24
CA LEU A 133 -9.67 -2.66 -10.86
C LEU A 133 -9.10 -1.65 -9.87
N SER A 134 -9.55 -1.64 -8.61
CA SER A 134 -9.11 -0.65 -7.61
C SER A 134 -7.58 -0.55 -7.43
N PRO A 135 -6.78 -1.63 -7.51
CA PRO A 135 -5.31 -1.52 -7.45
C PRO A 135 -4.72 -0.72 -8.61
N LEU A 136 -5.35 -0.76 -9.80
CA LEU A 136 -4.87 -0.04 -10.98
C LEU A 136 -5.37 1.41 -11.05
N LEU A 137 -6.47 1.77 -10.39
CA LEU A 137 -7.06 3.12 -10.52
C LEU A 137 -6.12 4.24 -10.10
N ASN A 138 -5.20 3.96 -9.19
CA ASN A 138 -4.24 4.94 -8.68
C ASN A 138 -2.83 4.79 -9.25
N ILE A 139 -2.63 3.84 -10.18
CA ILE A 139 -1.31 3.61 -10.81
C ILE A 139 -0.83 4.82 -11.60
N PHE A 140 -1.75 5.67 -12.07
CA PHE A 140 -1.46 6.91 -12.79
C PHE A 140 -1.55 8.15 -11.89
N PHE A 141 -1.29 8.01 -10.57
CA PHE A 141 -1.27 9.14 -9.65
C PHE A 141 -0.27 10.21 -10.11
N GLY A 142 -0.74 11.47 -10.16
CA GLY A 142 0.10 12.60 -10.60
C GLY A 142 0.31 12.72 -12.13
N VAL A 143 -0.21 11.78 -12.92
CA VAL A 143 -0.13 11.86 -14.39
C VAL A 143 -1.23 12.80 -14.91
N PRO A 144 -0.94 13.73 -15.84
CA PRO A 144 -1.95 14.59 -16.47
C PRO A 144 -3.12 13.79 -17.06
N ASN A 145 -4.33 14.28 -16.87
CA ASN A 145 -5.61 13.68 -17.30
C ASN A 145 -5.96 12.35 -16.58
N SER A 146 -5.27 12.03 -15.48
CA SER A 146 -5.62 10.82 -14.69
C SER A 146 -6.99 10.91 -14.02
N LYS A 147 -7.52 12.12 -13.81
CA LYS A 147 -8.87 12.34 -13.29
C LYS A 147 -9.93 11.95 -14.33
N GLU A 148 -9.79 12.44 -15.54
CA GLU A 148 -10.66 12.14 -16.69
C GLU A 148 -10.63 10.64 -17.00
N PHE A 149 -9.45 10.03 -17.01
CA PHE A 149 -9.28 8.59 -17.14
C PHE A 149 -10.07 7.81 -16.07
N LYS A 150 -10.00 8.23 -14.80
CA LYS A 150 -10.76 7.57 -13.72
C LYS A 150 -12.28 7.71 -13.92
N ILE A 151 -12.75 8.87 -14.34
CA ILE A 151 -14.16 9.11 -14.64
C ILE A 151 -14.63 8.18 -15.76
N GLU A 152 -13.86 8.05 -16.85
CA GLU A 152 -14.16 7.16 -17.95
C GLU A 152 -14.22 5.69 -17.47
N ILE A 153 -13.21 5.22 -16.74
CA ILE A 153 -13.21 3.86 -16.21
C ILE A 153 -14.43 3.62 -15.32
N HIS A 154 -14.76 4.55 -14.40
CA HIS A 154 -15.92 4.40 -13.53
C HIS A 154 -17.24 4.31 -14.30
N SER A 155 -17.42 5.11 -15.35
CA SER A 155 -18.63 5.05 -16.18
C SER A 155 -18.75 3.70 -16.91
N ARG A 156 -17.62 3.14 -17.38
CA ARG A 156 -17.59 1.87 -18.13
C ARG A 156 -17.63 0.60 -17.27
N MET A 157 -17.32 0.71 -15.97
CA MET A 157 -17.38 -0.45 -15.04
C MET A 157 -18.78 -1.09 -14.99
N GLN A 158 -19.83 -0.29 -15.18
CA GLN A 158 -21.23 -0.76 -15.18
C GLN A 158 -21.53 -1.72 -16.36
N GLU A 159 -20.87 -1.51 -17.48
CA GLU A 159 -21.05 -2.33 -18.69
C GLU A 159 -20.46 -3.74 -18.51
N LYS A 160 -19.61 -3.94 -17.49
CA LYS A 160 -18.91 -5.20 -17.20
C LYS A 160 -18.24 -5.83 -18.43
N ASN A 161 -17.73 -4.98 -19.32
CA ASN A 161 -17.01 -5.42 -20.50
C ASN A 161 -15.50 -5.38 -20.26
N PHE A 162 -14.93 -6.57 -20.11
CA PHE A 162 -13.51 -6.74 -19.76
C PHE A 162 -12.57 -6.13 -20.81
N GLU A 163 -12.84 -6.37 -22.09
CA GLU A 163 -12.00 -5.96 -23.22
C GLU A 163 -12.00 -4.43 -23.38
N ILE A 164 -13.15 -3.78 -23.17
CA ILE A 164 -13.25 -2.33 -23.19
C ILE A 164 -12.43 -1.72 -22.06
N LEU A 165 -12.55 -2.25 -20.84
CA LEU A 165 -11.81 -1.77 -19.68
C LEU A 165 -10.29 -1.92 -19.88
N GLU A 166 -9.82 -3.07 -20.34
CA GLU A 166 -8.40 -3.29 -20.67
C GLU A 166 -7.91 -2.30 -21.73
N LYS A 167 -8.67 -2.10 -22.79
CA LYS A 167 -8.34 -1.17 -23.89
C LYS A 167 -8.17 0.28 -23.41
N ILE A 168 -9.04 0.75 -22.49
CA ILE A 168 -8.94 2.10 -21.94
C ILE A 168 -7.62 2.26 -21.17
N PHE A 169 -7.25 1.30 -20.33
CA PHE A 169 -5.97 1.32 -19.62
C PHE A 169 -4.78 1.32 -20.57
N LEU A 170 -4.80 0.47 -21.60
CA LEU A 170 -3.72 0.38 -22.58
C LEU A 170 -3.59 1.64 -23.44
N ASN A 171 -4.69 2.25 -23.82
CA ASN A 171 -4.66 3.52 -24.58
C ASN A 171 -4.06 4.64 -23.72
N PHE A 172 -4.51 4.77 -22.46
CA PHE A 172 -4.02 5.80 -21.57
C PHE A 172 -2.50 5.67 -21.33
N ILE A 173 -2.00 4.45 -21.11
CA ILE A 173 -0.54 4.27 -20.90
C ILE A 173 0.27 4.55 -22.17
N LYS A 174 -0.26 4.23 -23.36
CA LYS A 174 0.39 4.57 -24.64
C LYS A 174 0.55 6.07 -24.83
N GLU A 175 -0.53 6.82 -24.56
CA GLU A 175 -0.53 8.28 -24.65
C GLU A 175 0.44 8.94 -23.67
N LYS A 176 0.62 8.34 -22.47
CA LYS A 176 1.42 8.91 -21.38
C LYS A 176 2.80 8.26 -21.20
N LYS A 177 3.22 7.44 -22.15
CA LYS A 177 4.47 6.65 -22.08
C LYS A 177 5.71 7.46 -21.70
N VAL A 178 5.80 8.72 -22.13
CA VAL A 178 6.92 9.64 -21.82
C VAL A 178 6.86 10.16 -20.37
N LEU A 179 5.71 10.11 -19.72
CA LEU A 179 5.47 10.71 -18.39
C LEU A 179 5.56 9.69 -17.24
N ILE A 180 5.67 8.40 -17.55
CA ILE A 180 5.64 7.30 -16.57
C ILE A 180 7.04 6.66 -16.40
N ASN A 181 8.03 7.10 -17.20
CA ASN A 181 9.42 6.66 -17.16
C ASN A 181 10.23 7.30 -16.03
#